data_31e16d52788a8c9dfba88f7b762f4434
#
_entry.id   31e16d52788a8c9dfba88f7b762f4434
#
_cell.length_a   1.000
_cell.length_b   1.000
_cell.length_c   1.000
_cell.angle_alpha   90.00
_cell.angle_beta   90.00
_cell.angle_gamma   90.00
#
_symmetry.space_group_name_H-M   'P 1'
#
loop_
_entity.id
_entity.type
_entity.pdbx_description
1 polymer ?
#
loop_
_entity_poly.entity_id
_entity_poly.type
_entity_poly.pdbx_seq_one_letter_code
_entity_poly.pdbx_strand_id
1 'polypeptide(L)'
;PIAPDFTGKIKARHDAPNRGELVDDFLDVMIVWTHQAECANAYPGWHPTHFKCVPDRRTEIAMRSMIDLSISLNNIVLQNSGIPTRLRLVHAYREDSFVENWQGGKQMFDYAIEALTETHDGIMDDVHSKRDFYGADIVSMYAFDHTFQYCGMAWQGDNEPVPESEMFSVVDFRCATSRYTLIHEIAHNLGAWHDRGTLNECDKYLEFIEYGYRHPVHPYRTILAYDCPTQTQQCDRNPFRGNCGIMPILSGPTSKYTLKGDRYHKGALKLTMGNQYADNAKWVREKIREASTYR
;
A
#
# COMPACT_ATOMS: atom_id res chain seq x y z
N PRO A 1 -8.64 40.89 9.61
CA PRO A 1 -8.73 39.62 10.28
C PRO A 1 -7.63 38.74 9.72
N ILE A 2 -6.68 38.46 10.59
CA ILE A 2 -5.48 37.68 10.30
C ILE A 2 -5.92 36.22 10.27
N ALA A 3 -5.61 35.48 9.20
CA ALA A 3 -5.82 34.05 9.12
C ALA A 3 -4.93 33.33 10.17
N PRO A 4 -5.42 32.32 10.88
CA PRO A 4 -4.60 31.60 11.83
C PRO A 4 -3.54 30.77 11.11
N ASP A 5 -2.33 30.92 11.58
CA ASP A 5 -1.14 30.15 11.20
C ASP A 5 -1.29 28.69 11.68
N PHE A 6 -1.41 27.74 10.75
CA PHE A 6 -1.47 26.31 11.01
C PHE A 6 -0.10 25.61 10.93
N THR A 7 0.97 26.27 11.35
CA THR A 7 2.29 25.63 11.55
C THR A 7 2.41 24.90 12.89
N GLY A 8 1.30 24.67 13.58
CA GLY A 8 1.24 23.86 14.79
C GLY A 8 1.42 22.39 14.47
N LYS A 9 2.51 21.78 14.99
CA LYS A 9 2.68 20.33 15.07
C LYS A 9 1.39 19.72 15.61
N ILE A 10 0.63 19.02 14.74
CA ILE A 10 -0.55 18.27 15.16
C ILE A 10 -0.04 17.11 16.01
N LYS A 11 -0.04 17.28 17.33
CA LYS A 11 -0.03 16.15 18.24
C LYS A 11 -1.39 15.49 18.12
N ALA A 12 -1.50 14.48 17.25
CA ALA A 12 -2.64 13.59 17.25
C ALA A 12 -2.67 12.87 18.61
N ARG A 13 -3.56 13.31 19.49
CA ARG A 13 -3.99 12.50 20.61
C ARG A 13 -4.95 11.46 20.04
N HIS A 14 -4.43 10.29 19.74
CA HIS A 14 -5.25 9.11 19.63
C HIS A 14 -5.40 8.54 21.03
N ASP A 15 -6.62 8.57 21.57
CA ASP A 15 -7.00 7.78 22.71
C ASP A 15 -6.87 6.30 22.29
N ALA A 16 -5.80 5.66 22.76
CA ALA A 16 -5.50 4.28 22.48
C ALA A 16 -6.45 3.36 23.28
N PRO A 17 -7.05 2.35 22.65
CA PRO A 17 -7.60 1.23 23.41
C PRO A 17 -6.47 0.24 23.74
N ASN A 18 -6.20 0.12 25.03
CA ASN A 18 -5.54 -1.00 25.71
C ASN A 18 -4.10 -1.42 25.36
N ARG A 19 -3.25 -1.08 26.32
CA ARG A 19 -2.13 -1.82 26.91
C ARG A 19 -1.26 -2.70 26.01
N GLY A 20 -0.01 -2.28 25.82
CA GLY A 20 1.11 -3.18 26.06
C GLY A 20 2.07 -3.44 24.93
N GLU A 21 1.98 -2.79 23.78
CA GLU A 21 3.14 -2.72 22.89
C GLU A 21 3.50 -1.24 22.68
N LEU A 22 4.66 -0.88 23.19
CA LEU A 22 5.29 0.38 22.84
C LEU A 22 5.52 0.33 21.33
N VAL A 23 4.92 1.25 20.60
CA VAL A 23 5.28 1.52 19.21
C VAL A 23 6.62 2.23 19.29
N ASP A 24 7.70 1.47 19.14
CA ASP A 24 9.04 2.00 19.31
C ASP A 24 9.59 2.56 17.99
N ASP A 25 9.05 2.11 16.84
CA ASP A 25 9.55 2.45 15.52
C ASP A 25 8.45 2.97 14.58
N PHE A 26 8.77 4.00 13.82
CA PHE A 26 7.94 4.51 12.74
C PHE A 26 8.68 4.37 11.42
N LEU A 27 7.94 3.98 10.38
CA LEU A 27 8.35 4.20 9.00
C LEU A 27 7.71 5.51 8.54
N ASP A 28 8.54 6.49 8.25
CA ASP A 28 8.12 7.82 7.86
C ASP A 28 7.77 7.87 6.37
N VAL A 29 6.51 8.20 6.09
CA VAL A 29 5.95 8.16 4.74
C VAL A 29 5.62 9.56 4.28
N MET A 30 6.08 9.93 3.09
CA MET A 30 5.62 11.09 2.36
C MET A 30 4.65 10.64 1.26
N ILE A 31 3.48 11.28 1.17
CA ILE A 31 2.51 11.02 0.10
C ILE A 31 2.46 12.23 -0.82
N VAL A 32 2.70 12.01 -2.10
CA VAL A 32 2.42 12.97 -3.15
C VAL A 32 1.17 12.54 -3.91
N TRP A 33 0.38 13.46 -4.45
CA TRP A 33 -0.77 13.09 -5.27
C TRP A 33 -0.88 13.94 -6.51
N THR A 34 -1.45 13.40 -7.56
CA THR A 34 -1.61 14.10 -8.83
C THR A 34 -2.88 14.96 -8.85
N HIS A 35 -2.90 15.94 -9.73
CA HIS A 35 -4.10 16.72 -10.03
C HIS A 35 -5.29 15.82 -10.40
N GLN A 36 -5.07 14.82 -11.24
CA GLN A 36 -6.15 13.93 -11.71
C GLN A 36 -6.69 13.06 -10.57
N ALA A 37 -5.82 12.54 -9.70
CA ALA A 37 -6.24 11.80 -8.51
C ALA A 37 -7.09 12.66 -7.57
N GLU A 38 -6.69 13.93 -7.34
CA GLU A 38 -7.47 14.87 -6.51
C GLU A 38 -8.86 15.13 -7.09
N CYS A 39 -8.93 15.40 -8.39
CA CYS A 39 -10.20 15.63 -9.08
C CYS A 39 -11.09 14.38 -9.07
N ALA A 40 -10.54 13.21 -9.35
CA ALA A 40 -11.30 11.96 -9.36
C ALA A 40 -11.77 11.54 -7.95
N ASN A 41 -11.00 11.86 -6.91
CA ASN A 41 -11.39 11.63 -5.53
C ASN A 41 -12.55 12.55 -5.09
N ALA A 42 -12.50 13.81 -5.50
CA ALA A 42 -13.52 14.78 -5.13
C ALA A 42 -14.84 14.62 -5.92
N TYR A 43 -14.77 14.16 -7.14
CA TYR A 43 -15.90 14.00 -8.05
C TYR A 43 -16.00 12.56 -8.58
N PRO A 44 -16.71 11.66 -7.90
CA PRO A 44 -16.89 10.28 -8.33
C PRO A 44 -17.39 10.17 -9.77
N GLY A 45 -16.68 9.42 -10.61
CA GLY A 45 -16.98 9.32 -12.05
C GLY A 45 -16.37 10.44 -12.90
N TRP A 46 -15.57 11.31 -12.30
CA TRP A 46 -14.82 12.31 -13.07
C TRP A 46 -13.84 11.62 -14.03
N HIS A 47 -13.71 12.22 -15.20
CA HIS A 47 -12.71 11.84 -16.20
C HIS A 47 -12.20 13.11 -16.89
N PRO A 48 -10.91 13.23 -17.20
CA PRO A 48 -10.33 14.45 -17.76
C PRO A 48 -10.99 14.97 -19.04
N THR A 49 -11.62 14.07 -19.83
CA THR A 49 -12.34 14.44 -21.06
C THR A 49 -13.79 14.90 -20.85
N HIS A 50 -14.37 14.65 -19.67
CA HIS A 50 -15.78 14.93 -19.44
C HIS A 50 -16.02 16.36 -19.02
N PHE A 51 -15.27 16.86 -18.05
CA PHE A 51 -15.29 18.25 -17.63
C PHE A 51 -13.97 18.67 -16.99
N LYS A 52 -13.67 19.94 -17.11
CA LYS A 52 -12.47 20.51 -16.49
C LYS A 52 -12.67 20.61 -14.97
N CYS A 53 -11.85 19.91 -14.23
CA CYS A 53 -11.74 20.10 -12.79
C CYS A 53 -10.59 21.07 -12.50
N VAL A 54 -10.82 21.99 -11.60
CA VAL A 54 -9.80 22.88 -11.05
C VAL A 54 -9.73 22.58 -9.56
N PRO A 55 -8.63 21.98 -9.08
CA PRO A 55 -8.44 21.72 -7.66
C PRO A 55 -8.60 22.99 -6.82
N ASP A 56 -9.28 22.85 -5.71
CA ASP A 56 -9.49 23.90 -4.73
C ASP A 56 -9.29 23.36 -3.30
N ARG A 57 -9.50 24.21 -2.30
CA ARG A 57 -9.37 23.81 -0.91
C ARG A 57 -10.27 22.63 -0.51
N ARG A 58 -11.42 22.43 -1.15
CA ARG A 58 -12.36 21.34 -0.82
C ARG A 58 -11.86 20.02 -1.38
N THR A 59 -11.36 20.03 -2.61
CA THR A 59 -10.79 18.85 -3.25
C THR A 59 -9.52 18.43 -2.53
N GLU A 60 -8.68 19.37 -2.11
CA GLU A 60 -7.49 19.09 -1.29
C GLU A 60 -7.85 18.47 0.07
N ILE A 61 -8.83 19.03 0.79
CA ILE A 61 -9.28 18.46 2.07
C ILE A 61 -9.80 17.02 1.88
N ALA A 62 -10.55 16.77 0.81
CA ALA A 62 -11.04 15.43 0.50
C ALA A 62 -9.89 14.44 0.27
N MET A 63 -8.86 14.85 -0.49
CA MET A 63 -7.69 14.02 -0.75
C MET A 63 -6.88 13.76 0.52
N ARG A 64 -6.62 14.78 1.34
CA ARG A 64 -5.92 14.61 2.63
C ARG A 64 -6.67 13.69 3.58
N SER A 65 -8.00 13.80 3.65
CA SER A 65 -8.82 12.91 4.47
C SER A 65 -8.75 11.45 4.00
N MET A 66 -8.68 11.22 2.69
CA MET A 66 -8.50 9.89 2.11
C MET A 66 -7.10 9.34 2.42
N ILE A 67 -6.07 10.19 2.35
CA ILE A 67 -4.69 9.81 2.72
C ILE A 67 -4.63 9.42 4.20
N ASP A 68 -5.18 10.21 5.11
CA ASP A 68 -5.21 9.91 6.54
C ASP A 68 -5.93 8.57 6.83
N LEU A 69 -7.05 8.33 6.14
CA LEU A 69 -7.76 7.05 6.23
C LEU A 69 -6.89 5.90 5.71
N SER A 70 -6.21 6.10 4.59
CA SER A 70 -5.30 5.10 4.03
C SER A 70 -4.19 4.73 5.02
N ILE A 71 -3.47 5.71 5.58
CA ILE A 71 -2.44 5.46 6.62
C ILE A 71 -3.03 4.68 7.79
N SER A 72 -4.21 5.08 8.28
CA SER A 72 -4.87 4.42 9.40
C SER A 72 -5.21 2.95 9.10
N LEU A 73 -5.77 2.67 7.93
CA LEU A 73 -6.12 1.32 7.50
C LEU A 73 -4.89 0.43 7.29
N ASN A 74 -3.82 0.97 6.71
CA ASN A 74 -2.57 0.22 6.52
C ASN A 74 -1.86 -0.05 7.85
N ASN A 75 -1.98 0.84 8.84
CA ASN A 75 -1.54 0.59 10.20
C ASN A 75 -2.32 -0.54 10.90
N ILE A 76 -3.62 -0.70 10.58
CA ILE A 76 -4.39 -1.86 11.05
C ILE A 76 -3.84 -3.17 10.46
N VAL A 77 -3.38 -3.17 9.22
CA VAL A 77 -2.71 -4.36 8.62
C VAL A 77 -1.46 -4.72 9.39
N LEU A 78 -0.59 -3.75 9.68
CA LEU A 78 0.62 -3.99 10.47
C LEU A 78 0.29 -4.52 11.87
N GLN A 79 -0.69 -3.93 12.53
CA GLN A 79 -1.16 -4.37 13.84
C GLN A 79 -1.71 -5.81 13.82
N ASN A 80 -2.58 -6.14 12.86
CA ASN A 80 -3.13 -7.48 12.70
C ASN A 80 -2.05 -8.52 12.43
N SER A 81 -0.97 -8.09 11.78
CA SER A 81 0.20 -8.94 11.44
C SER A 81 1.21 -9.05 12.60
N GLY A 82 0.95 -8.41 13.74
CA GLY A 82 1.86 -8.39 14.89
C GLY A 82 3.17 -7.65 14.61
N ILE A 83 3.15 -6.66 13.71
CA ILE A 83 4.30 -5.81 13.40
C ILE A 83 4.19 -4.54 14.27
N PRO A 84 5.17 -4.25 15.14
CA PRO A 84 5.10 -3.12 16.07
C PRO A 84 5.29 -1.77 15.39
N THR A 85 6.03 -1.70 14.28
CA THR A 85 6.25 -0.48 13.49
C THR A 85 4.93 0.05 12.93
N ARG A 86 4.82 1.38 12.84
CA ARG A 86 3.67 2.06 12.26
C ARG A 86 4.12 3.02 11.17
N LEU A 87 3.29 3.15 10.14
CA LEU A 87 3.44 4.22 9.14
C LEU A 87 3.09 5.55 9.80
N ARG A 88 3.97 6.53 9.66
CA ARG A 88 3.75 7.90 10.09
C ARG A 88 3.78 8.83 8.88
N LEU A 89 2.67 9.51 8.60
CA LEU A 89 2.64 10.51 7.55
C LEU A 89 3.43 11.75 8.01
N VAL A 90 4.59 12.00 7.41
CA VAL A 90 5.41 13.17 7.73
C VAL A 90 5.12 14.36 6.85
N HIS A 91 4.72 14.14 5.59
CA HIS A 91 4.29 15.19 4.68
C HIS A 91 3.34 14.66 3.61
N ALA A 92 2.49 15.54 3.10
CA ALA A 92 1.66 15.23 1.94
C ALA A 92 1.34 16.50 1.14
N TYR A 93 1.45 16.44 -0.20
CA TYR A 93 1.17 17.59 -1.06
C TYR A 93 0.79 17.13 -2.48
N ARG A 94 0.12 18.06 -3.22
CA ARG A 94 -0.16 17.82 -4.63
C ARG A 94 1.06 18.13 -5.47
N GLU A 95 1.39 17.20 -6.34
CA GLU A 95 2.44 17.32 -7.34
C GLU A 95 1.81 17.71 -8.69
N ASP A 96 2.18 18.86 -9.22
CA ASP A 96 1.56 19.43 -10.41
C ASP A 96 2.42 19.24 -11.68
N SER A 97 3.67 18.79 -11.57
CA SER A 97 4.56 18.56 -12.73
C SER A 97 4.29 17.25 -13.46
N PHE A 98 3.65 16.28 -12.78
CA PHE A 98 3.28 15.00 -13.36
C PHE A 98 1.83 14.98 -13.84
N VAL A 99 1.63 14.45 -15.03
CA VAL A 99 0.29 14.24 -15.61
C VAL A 99 0.20 12.80 -16.10
N GLU A 100 -0.82 12.08 -15.61
CA GLU A 100 -1.08 10.72 -16.03
C GLU A 100 -1.35 10.66 -17.54
N ASN A 101 -0.61 9.78 -18.23
CA ASN A 101 -0.80 9.60 -19.66
C ASN A 101 -2.09 8.83 -19.98
N TRP A 102 -2.56 8.98 -21.21
CA TRP A 102 -3.82 8.39 -21.68
C TRP A 102 -3.80 6.88 -21.86
N GLN A 103 -2.63 6.27 -21.86
CA GLN A 103 -2.53 4.83 -22.08
C GLN A 103 -3.04 4.06 -20.87
N GLY A 104 -2.94 4.65 -19.66
CA GLY A 104 -3.38 4.02 -18.42
C GLY A 104 -2.66 2.70 -18.13
N GLY A 105 -3.18 1.94 -17.19
CA GLY A 105 -2.71 0.60 -16.87
C GLY A 105 -1.21 0.55 -16.56
N LYS A 106 -0.54 -0.52 -16.95
CA LYS A 106 0.88 -0.74 -16.65
C LYS A 106 1.78 0.38 -17.16
N GLN A 107 1.54 0.89 -18.35
CA GLN A 107 2.39 1.93 -18.95
C GLN A 107 2.35 3.24 -18.18
N MET A 108 1.20 3.60 -17.62
CA MET A 108 1.08 4.78 -16.75
C MET A 108 1.87 4.57 -15.47
N PHE A 109 1.78 3.40 -14.85
CA PHE A 109 2.50 3.10 -13.62
C PHE A 109 4.02 3.00 -13.83
N ASP A 110 4.48 2.36 -14.92
CA ASP A 110 5.89 2.33 -15.30
C ASP A 110 6.46 3.75 -15.44
N TYR A 111 5.77 4.61 -16.21
CA TYR A 111 6.17 6.00 -16.38
C TYR A 111 6.14 6.78 -15.06
N ALA A 112 5.13 6.57 -14.25
CA ALA A 112 4.96 7.29 -12.98
C ALA A 112 6.06 6.94 -11.96
N ILE A 113 6.42 5.65 -11.85
CA ILE A 113 7.45 5.24 -10.90
C ILE A 113 8.85 5.65 -11.35
N GLU A 114 9.12 5.60 -12.66
CA GLU A 114 10.37 6.10 -13.24
C GLU A 114 10.52 7.59 -12.97
N ALA A 115 9.53 8.41 -13.34
CA ALA A 115 9.55 9.86 -13.13
C ALA A 115 9.60 10.25 -11.64
N LEU A 116 9.02 9.44 -10.74
CA LEU A 116 9.09 9.67 -9.29
C LEU A 116 10.50 9.37 -8.74
N THR A 117 11.24 8.47 -9.37
CA THR A 117 12.54 8.00 -8.90
C THR A 117 13.69 8.79 -9.53
N GLU A 118 13.56 9.22 -10.79
CA GLU A 118 14.56 10.02 -11.47
C GLU A 118 14.68 11.43 -10.85
N THR A 119 15.89 11.99 -10.87
CA THR A 119 16.17 13.27 -10.19
C THR A 119 16.52 14.42 -11.12
N HIS A 120 16.56 14.19 -12.44
CA HIS A 120 17.05 15.16 -13.41
C HIS A 120 16.29 15.15 -14.74
N ASP A 121 15.08 14.62 -14.76
CA ASP A 121 14.24 14.58 -15.96
C ASP A 121 13.29 15.80 -16.09
N GLY A 122 13.25 16.65 -15.05
CA GLY A 122 12.39 17.83 -14.98
C GLY A 122 10.96 17.52 -14.52
N ILE A 123 10.70 16.29 -14.09
CA ILE A 123 9.38 15.83 -13.62
C ILE A 123 9.54 15.35 -12.17
N MET A 124 8.87 15.99 -11.24
CA MET A 124 8.92 15.63 -9.80
C MET A 124 10.34 15.68 -9.16
N ASP A 125 11.33 16.31 -9.78
CA ASP A 125 12.71 16.40 -9.25
C ASP A 125 12.76 16.95 -7.81
N ASP A 126 11.83 17.81 -7.44
CA ASP A 126 11.77 18.42 -6.11
C ASP A 126 11.23 17.48 -5.02
N VAL A 127 10.64 16.33 -5.39
CA VAL A 127 10.18 15.30 -4.45
C VAL A 127 11.34 14.80 -3.59
N HIS A 128 12.51 14.62 -4.18
CA HIS A 128 13.70 14.13 -3.46
C HIS A 128 14.15 15.11 -2.37
N SER A 129 14.22 16.40 -2.70
CA SER A 129 14.59 17.43 -1.72
C SER A 129 13.56 17.59 -0.60
N LYS A 130 12.28 17.41 -0.93
CA LYS A 130 11.20 17.39 0.08
C LYS A 130 11.26 16.13 0.94
N ARG A 131 11.54 14.96 0.34
CA ARG A 131 11.77 13.71 1.08
C ARG A 131 12.82 13.90 2.15
N ASP A 132 14.00 14.46 1.78
CA ASP A 132 15.09 14.74 2.70
C ASP A 132 14.69 15.76 3.78
N PHE A 133 14.03 16.85 3.37
CA PHE A 133 13.61 17.91 4.30
C PHE A 133 12.64 17.43 5.38
N TYR A 134 11.69 16.57 5.00
CA TYR A 134 10.69 16.04 5.93
C TYR A 134 11.13 14.73 6.61
N GLY A 135 12.30 14.20 6.26
CA GLY A 135 12.84 12.96 6.82
C GLY A 135 11.96 11.75 6.51
N ALA A 136 11.49 11.64 5.26
CA ALA A 136 10.65 10.51 4.87
C ALA A 136 11.51 9.32 4.41
N ASP A 137 11.32 8.16 5.03
CA ASP A 137 11.97 6.91 4.63
C ASP A 137 11.50 6.45 3.25
N ILE A 138 10.22 6.65 2.96
CA ILE A 138 9.57 6.20 1.72
C ILE A 138 8.64 7.27 1.16
N VAL A 139 8.53 7.31 -0.18
CA VAL A 139 7.56 8.15 -0.88
C VAL A 139 6.58 7.29 -1.66
N SER A 140 5.29 7.58 -1.54
CA SER A 140 4.25 6.97 -2.37
C SER A 140 3.46 8.03 -3.11
N MET A 141 3.30 7.85 -4.43
CA MET A 141 2.46 8.73 -5.24
C MET A 141 1.06 8.15 -5.40
N TYR A 142 0.03 8.96 -5.10
CA TYR A 142 -1.35 8.61 -5.37
C TYR A 142 -1.78 9.19 -6.71
N ALA A 143 -1.96 8.29 -7.68
CA ALA A 143 -2.31 8.60 -9.06
C ALA A 143 -3.72 8.12 -9.42
N PHE A 144 -4.18 8.42 -10.61
CA PHE A 144 -5.46 7.99 -11.16
C PHE A 144 -5.26 7.20 -12.45
N ASP A 145 -5.39 5.88 -12.39
CA ASP A 145 -5.47 5.04 -13.59
C ASP A 145 -6.91 4.97 -14.10
N HIS A 146 -7.21 5.73 -15.16
CA HIS A 146 -8.56 5.75 -15.73
C HIS A 146 -9.02 4.37 -16.24
N THR A 147 -8.11 3.45 -16.56
CA THR A 147 -8.43 2.08 -17.00
C THR A 147 -8.71 1.15 -15.83
N PHE A 148 -8.26 1.50 -14.63
CA PHE A 148 -8.38 0.72 -13.41
C PHE A 148 -7.89 -0.73 -13.57
N GLN A 149 -6.81 -0.92 -14.29
CA GLN A 149 -6.21 -2.25 -14.51
C GLN A 149 -5.26 -2.65 -13.38
N TYR A 150 -4.57 -1.68 -12.80
CA TYR A 150 -3.60 -1.89 -11.72
C TYR A 150 -3.99 -1.07 -10.49
N CYS A 151 -3.63 -1.55 -9.33
CA CYS A 151 -3.82 -0.84 -8.07
C CYS A 151 -2.56 -0.10 -7.61
N GLY A 152 -1.39 -0.58 -7.99
CA GLY A 152 -0.13 0.04 -7.63
C GLY A 152 1.05 -0.60 -8.32
N MET A 153 2.20 -0.01 -8.08
CA MET A 153 3.51 -0.47 -8.52
C MET A 153 4.58 0.06 -7.58
N ALA A 154 5.56 -0.78 -7.29
CA ALA A 154 6.73 -0.41 -6.50
C ALA A 154 7.99 -1.01 -7.14
N TRP A 155 9.15 -0.45 -6.83
CA TRP A 155 10.39 -1.17 -7.07
C TRP A 155 10.41 -2.42 -6.21
N GLN A 156 10.76 -3.54 -6.81
CA GLN A 156 10.76 -4.84 -6.16
C GLN A 156 12.17 -5.21 -5.71
N GLY A 157 12.35 -5.39 -4.41
CA GLY A 157 13.55 -5.99 -3.88
C GLY A 157 13.63 -7.49 -4.18
N ASP A 158 14.82 -7.98 -4.44
CA ASP A 158 15.06 -9.42 -4.70
C ASP A 158 15.57 -10.09 -3.42
N ASN A 159 14.65 -10.51 -2.56
CA ASN A 159 14.90 -11.08 -1.23
C ASN A 159 15.71 -10.14 -0.30
N GLU A 160 15.68 -8.85 -0.56
CA GLU A 160 16.22 -7.78 0.26
C GLU A 160 15.41 -6.50 -0.01
N PRO A 161 15.40 -5.51 0.90
CA PRO A 161 14.85 -4.20 0.58
C PRO A 161 15.56 -3.57 -0.62
N VAL A 162 14.82 -2.80 -1.40
CA VAL A 162 15.46 -1.94 -2.40
C VAL A 162 16.36 -0.91 -1.70
N PRO A 163 17.38 -0.37 -2.38
CA PRO A 163 18.19 0.70 -1.83
C PRO A 163 17.31 1.93 -1.54
N GLU A 164 17.78 2.76 -0.63
CA GLU A 164 17.08 3.98 -0.23
C GLU A 164 16.65 4.87 -1.41
N SER A 165 17.46 4.95 -2.46
CA SER A 165 17.17 5.69 -3.69
C SER A 165 16.01 5.15 -4.51
N GLU A 166 15.52 3.94 -4.20
CA GLU A 166 14.41 3.27 -4.88
C GLU A 166 13.21 3.02 -3.95
N MET A 167 13.20 3.60 -2.74
CA MET A 167 12.08 3.51 -1.81
C MET A 167 10.90 4.38 -2.26
N PHE A 168 10.39 4.04 -3.44
CA PHE A 168 9.27 4.72 -4.09
C PHE A 168 8.19 3.74 -4.53
N SER A 169 6.95 4.22 -4.54
CA SER A 169 5.80 3.46 -5.04
C SER A 169 4.74 4.38 -5.64
N VAL A 170 3.90 3.82 -6.49
CA VAL A 170 2.73 4.49 -7.08
C VAL A 170 1.49 3.68 -6.74
N VAL A 171 0.43 4.35 -6.32
CA VAL A 171 -0.83 3.73 -5.90
C VAL A 171 -1.99 4.39 -6.61
N ASP A 172 -2.89 3.62 -7.22
CA ASP A 172 -4.19 4.18 -7.59
C ASP A 172 -4.94 4.56 -6.30
N PHE A 173 -5.31 5.84 -6.18
CA PHE A 173 -5.90 6.35 -4.93
C PHE A 173 -7.13 5.56 -4.47
N ARG A 174 -7.91 4.97 -5.39
CA ARG A 174 -9.10 4.16 -5.10
C ARG A 174 -8.76 2.84 -4.40
N CYS A 175 -7.55 2.33 -4.66
CA CYS A 175 -7.04 1.11 -4.05
C CYS A 175 -6.36 1.36 -2.69
N ALA A 176 -5.96 2.58 -2.41
CA ALA A 176 -5.23 2.94 -1.19
C ALA A 176 -5.99 2.56 0.10
N THR A 177 -7.31 2.72 0.10
CA THR A 177 -8.17 2.37 1.23
C THR A 177 -8.90 1.04 1.06
N SER A 178 -9.35 0.72 -0.16
CA SER A 178 -10.20 -0.44 -0.42
C SER A 178 -9.44 -1.77 -0.52
N ARG A 179 -8.12 -1.71 -0.84
CA ARG A 179 -7.27 -2.89 -1.07
C ARG A 179 -5.98 -2.88 -0.26
N TYR A 180 -5.79 -1.85 0.59
CA TYR A 180 -4.57 -1.69 1.41
C TYR A 180 -3.29 -1.60 0.55
N THR A 181 -3.41 -0.98 -0.62
CA THR A 181 -2.33 -1.03 -1.61
C THR A 181 -1.07 -0.32 -1.14
N LEU A 182 -1.18 0.72 -0.30
CA LEU A 182 0.01 1.38 0.23
C LEU A 182 0.97 0.39 0.93
N ILE A 183 0.47 -0.43 1.86
CA ILE A 183 1.34 -1.42 2.54
C ILE A 183 1.71 -2.60 1.63
N HIS A 184 0.93 -2.88 0.59
CA HIS A 184 1.27 -3.85 -0.45
C HIS A 184 2.54 -3.41 -1.19
N GLU A 185 2.55 -2.17 -1.69
CA GLU A 185 3.69 -1.62 -2.43
C GLU A 185 4.91 -1.40 -1.52
N ILE A 186 4.72 -0.91 -0.29
CA ILE A 186 5.80 -0.83 0.71
C ILE A 186 6.41 -2.21 0.95
N ALA A 187 5.60 -3.26 1.04
CA ALA A 187 6.13 -4.61 1.24
C ALA A 187 6.98 -5.10 0.05
N HIS A 188 6.64 -4.69 -1.19
CA HIS A 188 7.49 -4.95 -2.35
C HIS A 188 8.83 -4.21 -2.27
N ASN A 189 8.84 -2.95 -1.88
CA ASN A 189 10.08 -2.23 -1.62
C ASN A 189 10.94 -2.92 -0.53
N LEU A 190 10.31 -3.59 0.43
CA LEU A 190 10.98 -4.38 1.46
C LEU A 190 11.36 -5.80 1.01
N GLY A 191 11.19 -6.15 -0.28
CA GLY A 191 11.57 -7.44 -0.86
C GLY A 191 10.53 -8.55 -0.68
N ALA A 192 9.30 -8.23 -0.26
CA ALA A 192 8.25 -9.23 -0.14
C ALA A 192 7.54 -9.49 -1.47
N TRP A 193 7.17 -10.75 -1.72
CA TRP A 193 6.63 -11.23 -2.98
C TRP A 193 5.13 -11.54 -2.91
N HIS A 194 4.49 -11.60 -4.09
CA HIS A 194 3.15 -12.14 -4.25
C HIS A 194 3.07 -13.60 -3.78
N ASP A 195 1.89 -14.20 -3.82
CA ASP A 195 1.73 -15.60 -3.47
C ASP A 195 2.40 -16.54 -4.49
N ARG A 196 2.88 -17.68 -4.02
CA ARG A 196 3.59 -18.68 -4.82
C ARG A 196 2.76 -19.19 -6.01
N GLY A 197 1.43 -19.24 -5.87
CA GLY A 197 0.56 -19.68 -6.96
C GLY A 197 0.58 -18.68 -8.12
N THR A 198 0.57 -17.40 -7.85
CA THR A 198 0.68 -16.34 -8.87
C THR A 198 2.02 -16.36 -9.57
N LEU A 199 3.10 -16.63 -8.83
CA LEU A 199 4.46 -16.68 -9.37
C LEU A 199 4.81 -18.04 -10.01
N ASN A 200 3.94 -19.03 -9.90
CA ASN A 200 4.16 -20.40 -10.36
C ASN A 200 5.39 -21.08 -9.69
N GLU A 201 5.56 -20.84 -8.39
CA GLU A 201 6.72 -21.25 -7.58
C GLU A 201 6.35 -22.16 -6.41
N CYS A 202 5.37 -23.03 -6.56
CA CYS A 202 4.78 -23.80 -5.49
C CYS A 202 5.74 -24.71 -4.73
N ASP A 203 6.65 -25.34 -5.44
CA ASP A 203 7.61 -26.31 -4.91
C ASP A 203 9.05 -25.81 -5.06
N LYS A 204 9.23 -24.53 -5.42
CA LYS A 204 10.53 -23.89 -5.59
C LYS A 204 10.81 -22.95 -4.42
N TYR A 205 12.07 -22.74 -4.13
CA TYR A 205 12.51 -21.72 -3.18
C TYR A 205 11.83 -21.83 -1.81
N LEU A 206 11.69 -23.06 -1.30
CA LEU A 206 11.01 -23.32 -0.02
C LEU A 206 11.75 -22.75 1.20
N GLU A 207 13.00 -22.35 1.04
CA GLU A 207 13.81 -21.63 2.01
C GLU A 207 13.38 -20.17 2.21
N PHE A 208 12.74 -19.56 1.21
CA PHE A 208 12.26 -18.19 1.28
C PHE A 208 10.83 -18.13 1.83
N ILE A 209 10.54 -17.13 2.66
CA ILE A 209 9.28 -17.02 3.40
C ILE A 209 8.46 -15.78 3.06
N GLU A 210 9.00 -14.87 2.27
CA GLU A 210 8.48 -13.53 1.95
C GLU A 210 7.28 -13.52 0.98
N TYR A 211 6.52 -14.62 0.95
CA TYR A 211 5.39 -14.80 0.04
C TYR A 211 4.03 -14.49 0.66
N GLY A 212 3.14 -13.92 -0.15
CA GLY A 212 1.72 -13.82 0.16
C GLY A 212 1.04 -15.18 0.26
N TYR A 213 -0.21 -15.20 0.76
CA TYR A 213 -0.94 -16.44 1.01
C TYR A 213 -2.40 -16.39 0.57
N ARG A 214 -2.83 -17.37 -0.22
CA ARG A 214 -4.22 -17.71 -0.47
C ARG A 214 -4.63 -18.86 0.45
N HIS A 215 -5.75 -18.70 1.15
CA HIS A 215 -6.20 -19.76 2.04
C HIS A 215 -6.70 -20.98 1.25
N PRO A 216 -6.22 -22.20 1.51
CA PRO A 216 -6.47 -23.37 0.63
C PRO A 216 -7.91 -23.88 0.67
N VAL A 217 -8.71 -23.47 1.66
CA VAL A 217 -10.06 -24.02 1.91
C VAL A 217 -11.15 -22.94 1.91
N HIS A 218 -10.77 -21.68 2.05
CA HIS A 218 -11.70 -20.56 2.16
C HIS A 218 -11.40 -19.47 1.13
N PRO A 219 -12.39 -18.71 0.67
CA PRO A 219 -12.22 -17.67 -0.35
C PRO A 219 -11.60 -16.39 0.23
N TYR A 220 -10.43 -16.51 0.82
CA TYR A 220 -9.71 -15.40 1.44
C TYR A 220 -8.22 -15.42 1.10
N ARG A 221 -7.65 -14.24 1.05
CA ARG A 221 -6.23 -14.02 0.76
C ARG A 221 -5.64 -12.91 1.62
N THR A 222 -4.34 -12.93 1.81
CA THR A 222 -3.57 -11.86 2.47
C THR A 222 -3.31 -10.70 1.51
N ILE A 223 -2.78 -9.61 2.03
CA ILE A 223 -2.55 -8.36 1.29
C ILE A 223 -1.72 -8.57 0.01
N LEU A 224 -0.60 -9.31 0.09
CA LEU A 224 0.29 -9.54 -1.06
C LEU A 224 -0.15 -10.67 -1.99
N ALA A 225 -1.18 -11.43 -1.64
CA ALA A 225 -1.67 -12.46 -2.55
C ALA A 225 -2.63 -11.87 -3.60
N TYR A 226 -2.52 -12.34 -4.81
CA TYR A 226 -3.47 -12.02 -5.87
C TYR A 226 -4.82 -12.71 -5.64
N ASP A 227 -5.82 -12.29 -6.39
CA ASP A 227 -7.16 -12.87 -6.31
C ASP A 227 -7.14 -14.37 -6.65
N CYS A 228 -8.14 -15.10 -6.21
CA CYS A 228 -8.25 -16.51 -6.56
C CYS A 228 -8.33 -16.66 -8.08
N PRO A 229 -7.58 -17.58 -8.67
CA PRO A 229 -7.50 -17.70 -10.13
C PRO A 229 -8.84 -18.13 -10.70
N THR A 230 -9.16 -17.65 -11.90
CA THR A 230 -10.37 -18.07 -12.63
C THR A 230 -10.22 -19.49 -13.22
N GLN A 231 -8.99 -19.92 -13.43
CA GLN A 231 -8.65 -21.26 -13.92
C GLN A 231 -7.76 -22.00 -12.91
N THR A 232 -7.71 -23.32 -13.00
CA THR A 232 -6.85 -24.12 -12.13
C THR A 232 -5.38 -23.80 -12.44
N GLN A 233 -4.69 -23.24 -11.47
CA GLN A 233 -3.24 -23.08 -11.51
C GLN A 233 -2.57 -24.30 -10.89
N GLN A 234 -1.38 -24.65 -11.35
CA GLN A 234 -0.69 -25.90 -10.99
C GLN A 234 -0.48 -26.04 -9.48
N CYS A 235 -0.38 -24.96 -8.77
CA CYS A 235 -0.12 -24.93 -7.33
C CYS A 235 -1.24 -24.43 -6.47
N ASP A 236 -2.31 -23.96 -7.02
CA ASP A 236 -3.42 -23.44 -6.25
C ASP A 236 -4.45 -24.54 -5.98
N ARG A 237 -4.39 -25.08 -4.77
CA ARG A 237 -5.36 -26.08 -4.30
C ARG A 237 -6.69 -25.46 -3.85
N ASN A 238 -6.79 -24.11 -3.87
CA ASN A 238 -8.01 -23.44 -3.49
C ASN A 238 -9.14 -23.77 -4.48
N PRO A 239 -10.28 -24.32 -4.02
CA PRO A 239 -11.42 -24.63 -4.89
C PRO A 239 -12.18 -23.40 -5.38
N PHE A 240 -11.95 -22.25 -4.76
CA PHE A 240 -12.64 -21.00 -5.13
C PHE A 240 -12.05 -20.41 -6.41
N ARG A 241 -12.91 -19.80 -7.19
CA ARG A 241 -12.56 -19.19 -8.48
C ARG A 241 -12.99 -17.74 -8.49
N GLY A 242 -12.01 -16.83 -8.68
CA GLY A 242 -12.23 -15.38 -8.64
C GLY A 242 -12.73 -14.85 -7.30
N ASN A 243 -12.61 -13.56 -7.07
CA ASN A 243 -13.19 -12.85 -5.92
C ASN A 243 -12.89 -13.42 -4.53
N CYS A 244 -11.65 -13.78 -4.25
CA CYS A 244 -11.23 -14.06 -2.88
C CYS A 244 -11.18 -12.77 -2.05
N GLY A 245 -11.84 -12.78 -0.90
CA GLY A 245 -11.84 -11.64 0.01
C GLY A 245 -10.44 -11.35 0.53
N ILE A 246 -10.03 -10.08 0.43
CA ILE A 246 -8.76 -9.63 0.98
C ILE A 246 -8.88 -9.48 2.51
N MET A 247 -7.95 -10.08 3.24
CA MET A 247 -7.88 -9.93 4.68
C MET A 247 -6.84 -8.85 5.02
N PRO A 248 -7.15 -7.91 5.92
CA PRO A 248 -6.21 -6.85 6.32
C PRO A 248 -5.11 -7.41 7.22
N ILE A 249 -4.28 -8.28 6.65
CA ILE A 249 -3.20 -8.98 7.35
C ILE A 249 -2.15 -9.46 6.33
N LEU A 250 -0.88 -9.44 6.72
CA LEU A 250 0.20 -10.11 6.03
C LEU A 250 0.23 -11.61 6.37
N SER A 251 0.76 -12.43 5.46
CA SER A 251 0.84 -13.87 5.68
C SER A 251 1.77 -14.24 6.83
N GLY A 252 1.46 -15.34 7.52
CA GLY A 252 2.33 -15.90 8.54
C GLY A 252 1.65 -17.07 9.28
N PRO A 253 2.43 -18.03 9.82
CA PRO A 253 1.88 -19.16 10.57
C PRO A 253 1.21 -18.72 11.88
N THR A 254 1.57 -17.55 12.38
CA THR A 254 0.97 -16.93 13.57
C THR A 254 -0.08 -15.85 13.23
N SER A 255 -0.22 -15.49 11.95
CA SER A 255 -1.20 -14.51 11.47
C SER A 255 -2.61 -15.09 11.55
N LYS A 256 -3.36 -14.69 12.57
CA LYS A 256 -4.74 -15.18 12.82
C LYS A 256 -5.74 -14.08 12.60
N TYR A 257 -6.75 -14.35 11.80
CA TYR A 257 -7.84 -13.42 11.56
C TYR A 257 -9.19 -14.03 11.95
N THR A 258 -10.03 -13.25 12.61
CA THR A 258 -11.37 -13.69 13.01
C THR A 258 -12.43 -12.91 12.22
N LEU A 259 -13.12 -13.59 11.33
CA LEU A 259 -14.29 -13.06 10.65
C LEU A 259 -15.52 -13.17 11.55
N LYS A 260 -16.27 -12.08 11.70
CA LYS A 260 -17.52 -12.04 12.45
C LYS A 260 -18.69 -12.13 11.48
N GLY A 261 -18.93 -13.35 10.98
CA GLY A 261 -20.02 -13.60 10.03
C GLY A 261 -19.89 -12.84 8.71
N ASP A 262 -19.95 -13.53 7.62
CA ASP A 262 -19.98 -12.94 6.30
C ASP A 262 -20.97 -13.70 5.39
N ARG A 263 -20.99 -13.34 4.09
CA ARG A 263 -21.85 -14.03 3.11
C ARG A 263 -21.58 -15.52 2.95
N TYR A 264 -20.42 -16.01 3.41
CA TYR A 264 -20.03 -17.42 3.30
C TYR A 264 -20.18 -18.18 4.62
N HIS A 265 -20.18 -17.47 5.79
CA HIS A 265 -20.15 -18.11 7.12
C HIS A 265 -21.07 -17.35 8.08
N LYS A 266 -22.01 -18.06 8.71
CA LYS A 266 -22.98 -17.50 9.67
C LYS A 266 -22.44 -17.29 11.09
N GLY A 267 -21.18 -17.58 11.38
CA GLY A 267 -20.59 -17.48 12.70
C GLY A 267 -19.17 -16.94 12.67
N ALA A 268 -18.55 -16.81 13.82
CA ALA A 268 -17.13 -16.40 13.87
C ALA A 268 -16.25 -17.51 13.27
N LEU A 269 -15.50 -17.15 12.23
CA LEU A 269 -14.55 -18.03 11.59
C LEU A 269 -13.13 -17.54 11.92
N LYS A 270 -12.33 -18.40 12.57
CA LYS A 270 -10.93 -18.14 12.85
C LYS A 270 -10.06 -18.76 11.75
N LEU A 271 -9.26 -17.94 11.10
CA LEU A 271 -8.37 -18.35 10.01
C LEU A 271 -6.91 -18.14 10.40
N THR A 272 -6.06 -19.09 10.02
CA THR A 272 -4.61 -18.87 9.99
C THR A 272 -4.23 -18.47 8.57
N MET A 273 -3.65 -17.30 8.40
CA MET A 273 -3.41 -16.67 7.10
C MET A 273 -1.94 -16.77 6.70
N GLY A 274 -1.41 -17.97 6.64
CA GLY A 274 -0.04 -18.27 6.23
C GLY A 274 0.44 -19.62 6.74
N ASN A 275 1.69 -19.94 6.44
CA ASN A 275 2.37 -21.16 6.87
C ASN A 275 3.89 -20.90 6.90
N GLN A 276 4.69 -21.94 7.14
CA GLN A 276 6.15 -21.83 7.21
C GLN A 276 6.84 -21.40 5.88
N TYR A 277 6.12 -21.43 4.76
CA TYR A 277 6.60 -21.06 3.43
C TYR A 277 5.95 -19.78 2.90
N ALA A 278 5.12 -19.13 3.71
CA ALA A 278 4.44 -17.88 3.38
C ALA A 278 4.28 -17.07 4.69
N ASP A 279 5.28 -16.26 5.02
CA ASP A 279 5.39 -15.47 6.24
C ASP A 279 5.90 -14.05 5.94
N ASN A 280 5.16 -13.30 5.11
CA ASN A 280 5.45 -11.89 4.88
C ASN A 280 5.50 -11.09 6.18
N ALA A 281 4.70 -11.47 7.19
CA ALA A 281 4.65 -10.73 8.44
C ALA A 281 5.98 -10.75 9.18
N LYS A 282 6.66 -11.91 9.19
CA LYS A 282 8.00 -12.02 9.75
C LYS A 282 9.00 -11.23 8.92
N TRP A 283 8.97 -11.42 7.60
CA TRP A 283 9.86 -10.73 6.66
C TRP A 283 9.74 -9.20 6.78
N VAL A 284 8.54 -8.66 6.63
CA VAL A 284 8.30 -7.22 6.75
C VAL A 284 8.68 -6.69 8.13
N ARG A 285 8.43 -7.43 9.21
CA ARG A 285 8.84 -7.02 10.58
C ARG A 285 10.35 -6.84 10.70
N GLU A 286 11.12 -7.71 10.08
CA GLU A 286 12.59 -7.64 10.10
C GLU A 286 13.10 -6.49 9.23
N LYS A 287 12.59 -6.35 8.02
CA LYS A 287 13.08 -5.40 7.02
C LYS A 287 12.57 -3.96 7.20
N ILE A 288 11.37 -3.77 7.74
CA ILE A 288 10.81 -2.43 7.97
C ILE A 288 11.64 -1.61 8.98
N ARG A 289 12.32 -2.27 9.92
CA ARG A 289 13.22 -1.60 10.87
C ARG A 289 14.48 -1.09 10.19
N GLU A 290 14.99 -1.82 9.22
CA GLU A 290 16.12 -1.39 8.41
C GLU A 290 15.72 -0.14 7.61
N ALA A 291 14.60 -0.20 6.90
CA ALA A 291 14.10 0.92 6.11
C ALA A 291 13.79 2.17 6.95
N SER A 292 13.31 2.02 8.19
CA SER A 292 13.04 3.15 9.10
C SER A 292 14.28 3.89 9.62
N THR A 293 15.46 3.52 9.14
CA THR A 293 16.73 4.20 9.44
C THR A 293 17.32 4.95 8.25
N TYR A 294 16.59 5.02 7.15
CA TYR A 294 17.09 5.66 5.92
C TYR A 294 17.13 7.18 6.00
N ARG A 295 16.39 7.81 6.95
CA ARG A 295 16.37 9.28 7.16
C ARG A 295 16.46 9.68 8.64
#